data_551e43a089a77883fe015f3d15a30eb1
#
_entry.id   551e43a089a77883fe015f3d15a30eb1
#
_cell.length_a   1.000
_cell.length_b   1.000
_cell.length_c   1.000
_cell.angle_alpha   90.00
_cell.angle_beta   90.00
_cell.angle_gamma   90.00
#
_symmetry.space_group_name_H-M   'P 1'
#
loop_
_entity.id
_entity.type
_entity.pdbx_description
1 polymer ?
#
loop_
_entity_poly.entity_id
_entity_poly.type
_entity_poly.pdbx_seq_one_letter_code
_entity_poly.pdbx_strand_id
1 'polypeptide(L)' 'MIYCVEDDAGIRELVVYTLRNTGFEADGFEDGAALTTALKKCKPQLILLDIMLPGEDGITILRRLRAAPDTAKIPVI' A
#
# COMPACT_ATOMS: atom_id res chain seq x y z
N MET A 1 5.59 9.49 3.40
CA MET A 1 4.26 8.83 3.29
C MET A 1 4.47 7.32 3.16
N ILE A 2 3.77 6.54 3.96
CA ILE A 2 3.74 5.08 3.90
C ILE A 2 2.33 4.67 3.51
N TYR A 3 2.19 3.78 2.54
CA TYR A 3 0.90 3.22 2.14
C TYR A 3 0.75 1.80 2.71
N CYS A 4 -0.42 1.51 3.25
CA CYS A 4 -0.78 0.18 3.77
C CYS A 4 -1.95 -0.36 2.96
N VAL A 5 -1.77 -1.52 2.33
CA VAL A 5 -2.83 -2.18 1.55
C VAL A 5 -3.28 -3.41 2.33
N GLU A 6 -4.49 -3.36 2.87
CA GLU A 6 -5.06 -4.39 3.72
C GLU A 6 -6.58 -4.35 3.60
N ASP A 7 -7.20 -5.48 3.29
CA ASP A 7 -8.66 -5.54 3.12
C ASP A 7 -9.44 -5.51 4.43
N ASP A 8 -8.86 -5.99 5.52
CA ASP A 8 -9.49 -5.93 6.85
C ASP A 8 -9.42 -4.52 7.39
N ALA A 9 -10.57 -3.89 7.57
CA ALA A 9 -10.65 -2.50 8.02
C ALA A 9 -10.03 -2.30 9.41
N GLY A 10 -10.24 -3.24 10.33
CA GLY A 10 -9.69 -3.13 11.68
C GLY A 10 -8.18 -3.21 11.69
N ILE A 11 -7.60 -4.15 10.95
CA ILE A 11 -6.14 -4.28 10.84
C ILE A 11 -5.56 -3.07 10.13
N ARG A 12 -6.16 -2.63 9.03
CA ARG A 12 -5.71 -1.47 8.27
C ARG A 12 -5.69 -0.21 9.13
N GLU A 13 -6.76 0.04 9.88
CA GLU A 13 -6.85 1.20 10.76
C GLU A 13 -5.82 1.15 11.88
N LEU A 14 -5.59 -0.03 12.46
CA LEU A 14 -4.58 -0.21 13.50
C LEU A 14 -3.18 0.09 12.97
N VAL A 15 -2.82 -0.43 11.81
CA VAL A 15 -1.51 -0.20 11.20
C VAL A 15 -1.30 1.29 10.90
N VAL A 16 -2.27 1.92 10.26
CA VAL A 16 -2.18 3.35 9.93
C VAL A 16 -2.10 4.20 11.19
N TYR A 17 -2.92 3.92 12.19
CA TYR A 17 -2.88 4.63 13.47
C TYR A 17 -1.51 4.51 14.14
N THR A 18 -0.96 3.30 14.18
CA THR A 18 0.34 3.05 14.80
C THR A 18 1.44 3.80 14.08
N LEU A 19 1.44 3.79 12.75
CA LEU A 19 2.43 4.52 11.97
C LEU A 19 2.36 6.02 12.21
N ARG A 20 1.16 6.58 12.19
CA ARG A 20 0.97 8.00 12.46
C ARG A 20 1.40 8.37 13.87
N ASN A 21 1.14 7.51 14.84
CA ASN A 21 1.49 7.74 16.23
C ASN A 21 3.00 7.69 16.49
N THR A 22 3.75 7.02 15.62
CA THR A 22 5.22 6.98 15.71
C THR A 22 5.89 8.06 14.85
N GLY A 23 5.12 8.97 14.27
CA GLY A 23 5.67 10.13 13.56
C GLY A 23 5.72 10.01 12.04
N PHE A 24 5.18 8.93 11.47
CA PHE A 24 5.10 8.77 10.03
C PHE A 24 3.79 9.31 9.47
N GLU A 25 3.81 9.79 8.24
CA GLU A 25 2.59 9.99 7.48
C GLU A 25 2.19 8.67 6.85
N ALA A 26 0.93 8.28 6.97
CA ALA A 26 0.46 6.99 6.46
C ALA A 26 -1.00 7.07 6.00
N ASP A 27 -1.31 6.34 4.94
CA ASP A 27 -2.67 6.14 4.45
C ASP A 27 -2.91 4.66 4.18
N GLY A 28 -4.16 4.24 4.33
CA GLY A 28 -4.57 2.86 4.12
C GLY A 28 -5.51 2.71 2.93
N PHE A 29 -5.39 1.58 2.25
CA PHE A 29 -6.22 1.23 1.09
C PHE A 29 -6.70 -0.20 1.22
N GLU A 30 -7.92 -0.47 0.77
CA GLU A 30 -8.52 -1.80 0.93
C GLU A 30 -8.13 -2.78 -0.18
N ASP A 31 -7.68 -2.27 -1.32
CA ASP A 31 -7.35 -3.11 -2.48
C ASP A 31 -6.35 -2.43 -3.42
N GLY A 32 -5.99 -3.14 -4.48
CA GLY A 32 -5.05 -2.64 -5.47
C GLY A 32 -5.59 -1.49 -6.31
N ALA A 33 -6.89 -1.42 -6.52
CA ALA A 33 -7.50 -0.33 -7.28
C ALA A 33 -7.37 1.00 -6.53
N ALA A 34 -7.66 1.00 -5.22
CA ALA A 34 -7.50 2.18 -4.38
C ALA A 34 -6.03 2.61 -4.32
N LEU A 35 -5.11 1.64 -4.19
CA LEU A 35 -3.67 1.91 -4.20
C LEU A 35 -3.25 2.58 -5.51
N THR A 36 -3.69 2.03 -6.65
CA THR A 36 -3.32 2.56 -7.96
C THR A 36 -3.77 4.01 -8.12
N THR A 37 -4.99 4.33 -7.68
CA THR A 37 -5.51 5.70 -7.71
C THR A 37 -4.65 6.64 -6.88
N ALA A 38 -4.26 6.22 -5.68
CA ALA A 38 -3.42 7.02 -4.80
C ALA A 38 -2.02 7.25 -5.38
N LEU A 39 -1.44 6.23 -6.01
CA LEU A 39 -0.10 6.32 -6.61
C LEU A 39 -0.04 7.36 -7.74
N LYS A 40 -1.13 7.62 -8.41
CA LYS A 40 -1.19 8.66 -9.45
C LYS A 40 -1.07 10.06 -8.86
N LYS A 41 -1.46 10.24 -7.62
CA LYS A 41 -1.43 11.54 -6.93
C LYS A 41 -0.15 11.77 -6.16
N CYS A 42 0.34 10.73 -5.49
CA CYS A 42 1.51 10.83 -4.62
C CYS A 42 2.21 9.48 -4.56
N LYS A 43 3.54 9.48 -4.64
CA LYS A 43 4.35 8.27 -4.50
C LYS A 43 4.79 8.14 -3.05
N PRO A 44 4.60 6.98 -2.41
CA PRO A 44 5.05 6.76 -1.04
C PRO A 44 6.52 6.37 -1.00
N GLN A 45 7.10 6.41 0.19
CA GLN A 45 8.45 5.94 0.45
C GLN A 45 8.49 4.43 0.72
N LEU A 46 7.35 3.86 1.09
CA LEU A 46 7.23 2.45 1.46
C LEU A 46 5.78 2.01 1.28
N ILE A 47 5.59 0.78 0.82
CA ILE A 47 4.27 0.15 0.73
C ILE A 47 4.28 -1.12 1.59
N LEU A 48 3.35 -1.21 2.53
CA LEU A 48 3.06 -2.43 3.27
C LEU A 48 1.92 -3.13 2.55
N LEU A 49 2.17 -4.31 2.00
CA LEU A 49 1.25 -4.97 1.10
C LEU A 49 0.88 -6.34 1.61
N ASP A 50 -0.42 -6.58 1.85
CA ASP A 50 -0.93 -7.90 2.16
C ASP A 50 -0.95 -8.75 0.89
N ILE A 51 -0.46 -9.98 1.00
CA ILE A 51 -0.46 -10.93 -0.13
C ILE A 51 -1.86 -11.46 -0.40
N MET A 52 -2.65 -11.67 0.65
CA MET A 52 -3.96 -12.33 0.57
C MET A 52 -5.10 -11.32 0.48
N LEU A 53 -5.16 -10.60 -0.64
CA LEU A 53 -6.24 -9.66 -0.89
C LEU A 53 -7.34 -10.32 -1.74
N PRO A 54 -8.61 -9.94 -1.54
CA PRO A 54 -9.68 -10.42 -2.41
C PRO A 54 -9.55 -9.81 -3.81
N GLY A 55 -9.92 -10.58 -4.82
CA GLY A 55 -9.81 -10.14 -6.21
C GLY A 55 -8.38 -10.23 -6.72
N GLU A 56 -7.69 -9.11 -6.80
CA GLU A 56 -6.29 -9.06 -7.22
C GLU A 56 -5.38 -9.30 -6.01
N ASP A 57 -4.55 -10.35 -6.03
CA ASP A 57 -3.68 -10.66 -4.89
C ASP A 57 -2.45 -9.73 -4.82
N GLY A 58 -1.76 -9.78 -3.67
CA GLY A 58 -0.61 -8.92 -3.42
C GLY A 58 0.57 -9.20 -4.35
N ILE A 59 0.76 -10.45 -4.79
CA ILE A 59 1.83 -10.81 -5.73
C ILE A 59 1.61 -10.15 -7.08
N THR A 60 0.37 -10.16 -7.57
CA THR A 60 0.02 -9.50 -8.82
C THR A 60 0.23 -7.99 -8.74
N ILE A 61 -0.17 -7.39 -7.63
CA ILE A 61 0.06 -5.96 -7.38
C ILE A 61 1.54 -5.65 -7.37
N LEU A 62 2.35 -6.46 -6.67
CA LEU A 62 3.80 -6.28 -6.61
C LEU A 62 4.43 -6.33 -8.00
N ARG A 63 4.04 -7.30 -8.83
CA ARG A 63 4.55 -7.41 -10.20
C ARG A 63 4.23 -6.15 -11.02
N ARG A 64 3.02 -5.63 -10.88
CA ARG A 64 2.62 -4.41 -11.59
C ARG A 64 3.45 -3.20 -11.13
N LEU A 65 3.70 -3.09 -9.82
CA LEU A 65 4.54 -2.02 -9.28
C LEU A 65 5.96 -2.09 -9.83
N ARG A 66 6.54 -3.28 -9.90
CA ARG A 66 7.91 -3.48 -10.38
C ARG A 66 8.03 -3.28 -11.90
N ALA A 67 6.95 -3.46 -12.65
CA ALA A 67 6.93 -3.27 -14.09
C ALA A 67 6.83 -1.80 -14.51
N ALA A 68 6.30 -0.92 -13.66
CA ALA A 68 6.14 0.50 -13.97
C ALA A 68 7.37 1.28 -13.52
N PRO A 69 7.99 2.10 -14.39
CA PRO A 69 9.23 2.81 -14.05
C PRO A 69 9.11 3.72 -12.82
N ASP A 70 7.97 4.36 -12.63
CA ASP A 70 7.77 5.33 -11.56
C ASP A 70 7.49 4.69 -10.20
N THR A 71 7.23 3.37 -10.15
CA THR A 71 7.01 2.63 -8.90
C THR A 71 8.00 1.50 -8.68
N ALA A 72 8.83 1.19 -9.68
CA ALA A 72 9.70 0.00 -9.65
C ALA A 72 10.67 -0.05 -8.47
N LYS A 73 11.07 1.09 -7.93
CA LYS A 73 12.06 1.17 -6.85
C LYS A 73 11.45 1.44 -5.48
N ILE A 74 10.13 1.56 -5.38
CA ILE A 74 9.48 1.78 -4.08
C ILE A 74 9.60 0.49 -3.26
N PRO A 75 10.17 0.55 -2.05
CA PRO A 75 10.25 -0.63 -1.18
C PRO A 75 8.85 -1.16 -0.84
N VAL A 76 8.67 -2.47 -0.91
CA VAL A 76 7.42 -3.16 -0.59
C VAL A 76 7.72 -4.28 0.39
N ILE A 77 6.94 -4.33 1.46
CA ILE A 77 7.06 -5.37 2.48
C ILE A 77 5.77 -6.18 2.53
#